data_d9e211e9f0983cb9e9e00ae71d37ebcb
#
_entry.id   d9e211e9f0983cb9e9e00ae71d37ebcb
#
_cell.length_a   1.000
_cell.length_b   1.000
_cell.length_c   1.000
_cell.angle_alpha   90.00
_cell.angle_beta   90.00
_cell.angle_gamma   90.00
#
_symmetry.space_group_name_H-M   'P 1'
#
loop_
_entity.id
_entity.type
_entity.pdbx_description
1 polymer ?
#
loop_
_entity_poly.entity_id
_entity_poly.type
_entity_poly.pdbx_seq_one_letter_code
_entity_poly.pdbx_strand_id
1 'polypeptide(L)'
;MYDFYPTQIVVPCQYGPYYNIPCTTSSFKNFYPLVQNRFYPLHYVETVPILQKSQTVRSSWTPFSWVEKYAYAFAGPYNKAEVALTFDDGPDPVYTPQVLNKLKKHGVKATFFLLGENAERYPEVVKRIVNEGHIVGNHTYNHPNLNKIDDKQYHEQMLKTEKILQKLTGYSPKFFRPPYGIINENQMKWATEQNFMIIQWSVDTLDWKGLNSQEITNKVLGNTFPGSILLQHTAPGGKLQGSVDALDRFIPDLTSNGARFVTLPKMFNTTKQRL
;
A
#
# COMPACT_ATOMS: atom_id res chain seq x y z
N MET A 1 12.59 -4.41 -46.62
CA MET A 1 12.87 -3.23 -45.80
C MET A 1 11.53 -2.81 -45.19
N TYR A 2 11.22 -3.35 -44.02
CA TYR A 2 9.97 -3.06 -43.28
C TYR A 2 10.34 -2.35 -42.01
N ASP A 3 9.98 -1.07 -41.94
CA ASP A 3 10.15 -0.24 -40.73
C ASP A 3 9.15 -0.69 -39.65
N PHE A 4 9.68 -1.27 -38.58
CA PHE A 4 8.91 -1.52 -37.37
C PHE A 4 8.88 -0.26 -36.52
N TYR A 5 7.74 0.45 -36.52
CA TYR A 5 7.42 1.44 -35.50
C TYR A 5 7.07 0.70 -34.20
N PRO A 6 7.68 1.05 -33.06
CA PRO A 6 7.27 0.47 -31.78
C PRO A 6 5.87 1.01 -31.42
N THR A 7 4.91 0.12 -31.33
CA THR A 7 3.58 0.39 -30.80
C THR A 7 3.71 0.96 -29.38
N GLN A 8 3.29 2.20 -29.21
CA GLN A 8 3.19 2.83 -27.89
C GLN A 8 2.18 2.05 -27.06
N ILE A 9 2.64 1.44 -25.96
CA ILE A 9 1.75 0.92 -24.93
C ILE A 9 1.16 2.13 -24.23
N VAL A 10 -0.06 2.47 -24.57
CA VAL A 10 -0.86 3.47 -23.85
C VAL A 10 -1.31 2.82 -22.54
N VAL A 11 -0.58 3.08 -21.47
CA VAL A 11 -1.08 2.83 -20.12
C VAL A 11 -2.22 3.83 -19.91
N PRO A 12 -3.44 3.40 -19.53
CA PRO A 12 -4.53 4.33 -19.33
C PRO A 12 -4.19 5.31 -18.21
N CYS A 13 -3.98 6.58 -18.53
CA CYS A 13 -3.98 7.67 -17.57
C CYS A 13 -5.44 7.93 -17.15
N GLN A 14 -6.00 7.10 -16.27
CA GLN A 14 -7.34 7.25 -15.71
C GLN A 14 -7.27 7.24 -14.19
N TYR A 15 -6.78 8.35 -13.62
CA TYR A 15 -6.95 8.58 -12.20
C TYR A 15 -7.20 10.06 -11.94
N GLY A 16 -8.47 10.38 -11.70
CA GLY A 16 -9.12 11.45 -11.00
C GLY A 16 -8.71 12.92 -11.20
N PRO A 17 -9.62 13.88 -10.95
CA PRO A 17 -9.46 15.30 -11.26
C PRO A 17 -8.39 16.03 -10.44
N TYR A 18 -7.72 15.39 -9.51
CA TYR A 18 -6.66 16.01 -8.72
C TYR A 18 -5.28 16.00 -9.38
N TYR A 19 -5.12 15.36 -10.54
CA TYR A 19 -3.83 15.22 -11.22
C TYR A 19 -3.93 15.48 -12.70
N ASN A 20 -4.25 16.71 -13.10
CA ASN A 20 -4.05 17.21 -14.47
C ASN A 20 -2.55 17.43 -14.69
N ILE A 21 -1.79 16.38 -14.97
CA ILE A 21 -0.39 16.49 -15.34
C ILE A 21 -0.18 15.70 -16.65
N PRO A 22 0.35 16.33 -17.71
CA PRO A 22 0.68 15.61 -18.92
C PRO A 22 1.75 14.55 -18.63
N CYS A 23 1.51 13.32 -19.06
CA CYS A 23 2.50 12.25 -19.01
C CYS A 23 3.66 12.60 -19.94
N THR A 24 4.75 13.16 -19.42
CA THR A 24 5.98 13.26 -20.19
C THR A 24 6.80 11.99 -20.02
N THR A 25 7.13 11.36 -21.14
CA THR A 25 7.80 10.05 -21.24
C THR A 25 9.25 10.00 -20.72
N SER A 26 9.81 11.13 -20.27
CA SER A 26 11.23 11.20 -19.87
C SER A 26 11.56 10.58 -18.52
N SER A 27 10.59 10.49 -17.57
CA SER A 27 10.82 9.95 -16.22
C SER A 27 10.74 8.43 -16.15
N PHE A 28 10.28 7.77 -17.20
CA PHE A 28 10.03 6.32 -17.21
C PHE A 28 11.20 5.48 -17.74
N LYS A 29 12.20 6.09 -18.38
CA LYS A 29 13.26 5.32 -19.05
C LYS A 29 14.11 4.43 -18.15
N ASN A 30 14.20 4.74 -16.88
CA ASN A 30 15.04 3.99 -15.94
C ASN A 30 14.27 2.91 -15.13
N PHE A 31 12.93 2.96 -15.10
CA PHE A 31 12.10 1.99 -14.37
C PHE A 31 11.68 0.79 -15.23
N TYR A 32 11.63 0.96 -16.57
CA TYR A 32 11.22 -0.06 -17.53
C TYR A 32 12.21 -1.21 -17.79
N PRO A 33 13.54 -1.06 -17.62
CA PRO A 33 14.47 -2.17 -17.88
C PRO A 33 14.27 -3.42 -17.02
N LEU A 34 13.64 -3.28 -15.84
CA LEU A 34 13.37 -4.43 -14.97
C LEU A 34 12.31 -5.39 -15.54
N VAL A 35 11.40 -4.90 -16.37
CA VAL A 35 10.35 -5.71 -16.99
C VAL A 35 10.86 -6.42 -18.26
N GLN A 36 11.86 -5.84 -18.95
CA GLN A 36 12.32 -6.35 -20.25
C GLN A 36 13.44 -7.40 -20.17
N ASN A 37 14.16 -7.54 -19.06
CA ASN A 37 15.35 -8.42 -18.98
C ASN A 37 15.13 -9.78 -18.30
N ARG A 38 13.91 -10.22 -18.04
CA ARG A 38 13.61 -11.60 -17.68
C ARG A 38 12.66 -12.22 -18.69
N PHE A 39 13.18 -13.17 -19.47
CA PHE A 39 12.45 -14.04 -20.36
C PHE A 39 11.24 -14.67 -19.67
N TYR A 40 10.06 -14.10 -19.89
CA TYR A 40 8.80 -14.81 -19.88
C TYR A 40 8.26 -14.76 -21.30
N PRO A 41 7.83 -15.90 -21.86
CA PRO A 41 7.20 -15.89 -23.17
C PRO A 41 5.96 -15.01 -23.08
N LEU A 42 5.90 -14.02 -23.96
CA LEU A 42 4.71 -13.21 -24.21
C LEU A 42 3.59 -14.15 -24.70
N HIS A 43 2.83 -14.70 -23.80
CA HIS A 43 1.52 -15.23 -24.16
C HIS A 43 0.57 -14.04 -24.31
N TYR A 44 0.38 -13.68 -25.58
CA TYR A 44 -0.81 -13.11 -26.17
C TYR A 44 -1.62 -12.19 -25.27
N VAL A 45 -1.34 -10.89 -25.36
CA VAL A 45 -2.35 -9.87 -25.04
C VAL A 45 -3.19 -9.71 -26.29
N GLU A 46 -4.33 -10.39 -26.33
CA GLU A 46 -5.37 -10.09 -27.31
C GLU A 46 -5.73 -8.61 -27.20
N THR A 47 -5.63 -7.93 -28.32
CA THR A 47 -6.16 -6.57 -28.51
C THR A 47 -7.65 -6.61 -28.21
N VAL A 48 -8.04 -6.10 -27.05
CA VAL A 48 -9.46 -5.93 -26.73
C VAL A 48 -9.96 -4.78 -27.62
N PRO A 49 -10.94 -5.03 -28.49
CA PRO A 49 -11.57 -3.97 -29.28
C PRO A 49 -12.23 -2.96 -28.35
N ILE A 50 -12.20 -1.70 -28.70
CA ILE A 50 -13.00 -0.64 -28.06
C ILE A 50 -14.45 -1.07 -28.12
N LEU A 51 -14.95 -1.64 -27.03
CA LEU A 51 -16.33 -2.09 -26.93
C LEU A 51 -17.22 -0.90 -26.53
N GLN A 52 -18.10 -0.58 -27.47
CA GLN A 52 -19.37 0.05 -27.20
C GLN A 52 -20.08 -0.60 -26.01
N LYS A 53 -20.79 0.28 -25.26
CA LYS A 53 -21.77 -0.08 -24.22
C LYS A 53 -22.27 -1.50 -24.28
N SER A 54 -21.99 -2.31 -23.26
CA SER A 54 -23.02 -3.14 -22.62
C SER A 54 -22.46 -3.98 -21.47
N GLN A 55 -23.27 -4.02 -20.41
CA GLN A 55 -23.39 -5.06 -19.39
C GLN A 55 -22.25 -5.32 -18.41
N THR A 56 -22.49 -4.78 -17.27
CA THR A 56 -22.11 -5.13 -15.90
C THR A 56 -21.60 -6.55 -15.69
N VAL A 57 -20.30 -6.71 -15.64
CA VAL A 57 -19.69 -7.73 -14.78
C VAL A 57 -19.51 -7.06 -13.41
N ARG A 58 -20.33 -7.41 -12.44
CA ARG A 58 -20.14 -7.03 -11.03
C ARG A 58 -18.92 -7.78 -10.50
N SER A 59 -17.73 -7.23 -10.74
CA SER A 59 -16.57 -7.59 -9.94
C SER A 59 -16.77 -6.96 -8.56
N SER A 60 -16.42 -7.67 -7.49
CA SER A 60 -16.46 -7.23 -6.10
C SER A 60 -15.41 -6.16 -5.77
N TRP A 61 -14.96 -5.39 -6.75
CA TRP A 61 -13.96 -4.33 -6.62
C TRP A 61 -14.65 -3.01 -6.33
N THR A 62 -14.10 -2.28 -5.37
CA THR A 62 -14.53 -0.94 -5.01
C THR A 62 -14.62 -0.04 -6.23
N PRO A 63 -15.77 0.61 -6.51
CA PRO A 63 -15.92 1.46 -7.68
C PRO A 63 -14.90 2.61 -7.70
N PHE A 64 -14.31 2.90 -8.86
CA PHE A 64 -13.43 4.07 -9.05
C PHE A 64 -14.05 5.40 -8.62
N SER A 65 -15.38 5.52 -8.68
CA SER A 65 -16.13 6.67 -8.17
C SER A 65 -15.87 7.00 -6.71
N TRP A 66 -15.40 6.04 -5.92
CA TRP A 66 -15.08 6.26 -4.51
C TRP A 66 -13.75 7.00 -4.31
N VAL A 67 -12.77 6.78 -5.20
CA VAL A 67 -11.49 7.51 -5.17
C VAL A 67 -11.73 9.02 -5.39
N GLU A 68 -12.68 9.37 -6.25
CA GLU A 68 -13.04 10.76 -6.53
C GLU A 68 -13.89 11.40 -5.43
N LYS A 69 -14.73 10.61 -4.76
CA LYS A 69 -15.71 11.10 -3.80
C LYS A 69 -15.19 11.14 -2.36
N TYR A 70 -14.29 10.21 -2.01
CA TYR A 70 -13.78 10.03 -0.66
C TYR A 70 -12.26 10.17 -0.62
N ALA A 71 -11.71 10.41 0.57
CA ALA A 71 -10.25 10.41 0.79
C ALA A 71 -9.69 8.95 0.74
N TYR A 72 -9.64 8.36 -0.46
CA TYR A 72 -9.36 6.97 -0.72
C TYR A 72 -8.27 6.81 -1.78
N ALA A 73 -7.27 5.95 -1.56
CA ALA A 73 -6.18 5.76 -2.52
C ALA A 73 -5.68 4.31 -2.59
N PHE A 74 -5.37 3.84 -3.81
CA PHE A 74 -4.69 2.56 -4.10
C PHE A 74 -3.21 2.75 -4.42
N ALA A 75 -2.84 3.92 -4.91
CA ALA A 75 -1.49 4.28 -5.31
C ALA A 75 -1.28 5.78 -5.14
N GLY A 76 -0.03 6.20 -5.08
CA GLY A 76 0.37 7.60 -5.14
C GLY A 76 0.53 8.12 -6.57
N PRO A 77 1.03 9.36 -6.72
CA PRO A 77 1.26 9.99 -8.03
C PRO A 77 2.26 9.22 -8.89
N TYR A 78 1.92 8.98 -10.16
CA TYR A 78 2.77 8.25 -11.12
C TYR A 78 3.95 9.06 -11.67
N ASN A 79 3.94 10.38 -11.50
CA ASN A 79 4.98 11.27 -12.02
C ASN A 79 6.26 11.31 -11.19
N LYS A 80 6.30 10.57 -10.10
CA LYS A 80 7.47 10.45 -9.22
C LYS A 80 7.82 8.97 -9.08
N ALA A 81 9.11 8.63 -9.17
CA ALA A 81 9.61 7.29 -8.91
C ALA A 81 9.57 6.95 -7.40
N GLU A 82 8.44 7.22 -6.75
CA GLU A 82 8.20 6.99 -5.33
C GLU A 82 7.46 5.68 -5.11
N VAL A 83 7.87 4.93 -4.08
CA VAL A 83 7.26 3.66 -3.65
C VAL A 83 7.06 3.71 -2.14
N ALA A 84 5.88 3.32 -1.65
CA ALA A 84 5.61 3.23 -0.23
C ALA A 84 5.62 1.78 0.23
N LEU A 85 6.45 1.47 1.24
CA LEU A 85 6.34 0.22 1.99
C LEU A 85 5.30 0.39 3.08
N THR A 86 4.37 -0.55 3.16
CA THR A 86 3.36 -0.58 4.21
C THR A 86 3.26 -1.97 4.82
N PHE A 87 3.06 -2.02 6.14
CA PHE A 87 3.00 -3.25 6.92
C PHE A 87 1.75 -3.26 7.78
N ASP A 88 0.94 -4.30 7.66
CA ASP A 88 -0.33 -4.45 8.36
C ASP A 88 -0.22 -5.39 9.57
N ASP A 89 -1.26 -5.40 10.41
CA ASP A 89 -1.53 -6.29 11.54
C ASP A 89 -0.63 -6.12 12.76
N GLY A 90 0.51 -5.47 12.63
CA GLY A 90 1.43 -5.24 13.73
C GLY A 90 0.82 -4.42 14.89
N PRO A 91 1.62 -4.18 15.94
CA PRO A 91 2.96 -4.74 16.12
C PRO A 91 2.95 -6.16 16.67
N ASP A 92 4.05 -6.87 16.46
CA ASP A 92 4.34 -8.12 17.14
C ASP A 92 5.76 -8.10 17.76
N PRO A 93 6.10 -9.01 18.67
CA PRO A 93 7.40 -9.01 19.31
C PRO A 93 8.50 -9.70 18.49
N VAL A 94 8.18 -10.35 17.37
CA VAL A 94 9.11 -11.17 16.57
C VAL A 94 9.44 -10.52 15.23
N TYR A 95 8.43 -10.35 14.36
CA TYR A 95 8.65 -9.90 12.99
C TYR A 95 8.77 -8.38 12.87
N THR A 96 7.95 -7.61 13.63
CA THR A 96 8.04 -6.15 13.59
C THR A 96 9.45 -5.64 13.94
N PRO A 97 10.14 -6.13 15.00
CA PRO A 97 11.52 -5.75 15.28
C PRO A 97 12.51 -6.12 14.18
N GLN A 98 12.33 -7.27 13.52
CA GLN A 98 13.19 -7.70 12.41
C GLN A 98 13.00 -6.79 11.19
N VAL A 99 11.75 -6.48 10.82
CA VAL A 99 11.43 -5.52 9.75
C VAL A 99 12.07 -4.17 10.03
N LEU A 100 11.95 -3.63 11.25
CA LEU A 100 12.58 -2.36 11.63
C LEU A 100 14.11 -2.40 11.47
N ASN A 101 14.76 -3.50 11.86
CA ASN A 101 16.19 -3.70 11.64
C ASN A 101 16.56 -3.65 10.15
N LYS A 102 15.79 -4.30 9.27
CA LYS A 102 16.01 -4.27 7.82
C LYS A 102 15.79 -2.88 7.24
N LEU A 103 14.71 -2.20 7.62
CA LEU A 103 14.42 -0.84 7.18
C LEU A 103 15.54 0.13 7.61
N LYS A 104 16.04 0.01 8.85
CA LYS A 104 17.18 0.78 9.35
C LYS A 104 18.45 0.52 8.55
N LYS A 105 18.76 -0.75 8.28
CA LYS A 105 19.91 -1.17 7.46
C LYS A 105 19.91 -0.50 6.08
N HIS A 106 18.73 -0.41 5.45
CA HIS A 106 18.59 0.17 4.11
C HIS A 106 18.28 1.68 4.12
N GLY A 107 18.19 2.33 5.28
CA GLY A 107 17.84 3.75 5.39
C GLY A 107 16.41 4.09 4.94
N VAL A 108 15.51 3.12 4.91
CA VAL A 108 14.14 3.27 4.40
C VAL A 108 13.16 3.51 5.55
N LYS A 109 12.16 4.38 5.31
CA LYS A 109 11.03 4.60 6.23
C LYS A 109 9.74 4.05 5.61
N ALA A 110 8.88 3.51 6.47
CA ALA A 110 7.65 2.84 6.08
C ALA A 110 6.44 3.36 6.86
N THR A 111 5.24 2.91 6.48
CA THR A 111 4.01 3.12 7.25
C THR A 111 3.50 1.78 7.78
N PHE A 112 3.16 1.74 9.06
CA PHE A 112 2.64 0.56 9.76
C PHE A 112 1.18 0.80 10.12
N PHE A 113 0.28 -0.02 9.60
CA PHE A 113 -1.13 -0.03 9.97
C PHE A 113 -1.33 -1.01 11.12
N LEU A 114 -1.50 -0.47 12.32
CA LEU A 114 -1.47 -1.25 13.55
C LEU A 114 -2.88 -1.60 14.05
N LEU A 115 -3.04 -2.83 14.52
CA LEU A 115 -4.20 -3.24 15.29
C LEU A 115 -4.13 -2.64 16.70
N GLY A 116 -5.25 -2.10 17.18
CA GLY A 116 -5.32 -1.54 18.53
C GLY A 116 -4.98 -2.55 19.61
N GLU A 117 -5.47 -3.77 19.50
CA GLU A 117 -5.20 -4.88 20.43
C GLU A 117 -3.70 -5.19 20.52
N ASN A 118 -3.02 -5.26 19.38
CA ASN A 118 -1.59 -5.53 19.34
C ASN A 118 -0.77 -4.33 19.86
N ALA A 119 -1.21 -3.10 19.59
CA ALA A 119 -0.58 -1.90 20.10
C ALA A 119 -0.66 -1.81 21.64
N GLU A 120 -1.79 -2.21 22.23
CA GLU A 120 -1.92 -2.32 23.70
C GLU A 120 -1.00 -3.40 24.29
N ARG A 121 -0.87 -4.51 23.59
CA ARG A 121 -0.06 -5.66 24.05
C ARG A 121 1.44 -5.40 23.92
N TYR A 122 1.87 -4.64 22.92
CA TYR A 122 3.29 -4.40 22.60
C TYR A 122 3.62 -2.91 22.45
N PRO A 123 3.34 -2.08 23.48
CA PRO A 123 3.50 -0.63 23.38
C PRO A 123 4.93 -0.17 23.09
N GLU A 124 5.94 -0.92 23.57
CA GLU A 124 7.34 -0.59 23.34
C GLU A 124 7.74 -0.77 21.88
N VAL A 125 7.12 -1.71 21.16
CA VAL A 125 7.34 -1.86 19.72
C VAL A 125 6.72 -0.69 18.95
N VAL A 126 5.54 -0.20 19.34
CA VAL A 126 4.93 1.02 18.76
C VAL A 126 5.85 2.22 18.96
N LYS A 127 6.37 2.42 20.18
CA LYS A 127 7.32 3.50 20.47
C LYS A 127 8.58 3.40 19.59
N ARG A 128 9.09 2.20 19.38
CA ARG A 128 10.24 1.96 18.51
C ARG A 128 9.94 2.34 17.06
N ILE A 129 8.76 1.96 16.53
CA ILE A 129 8.31 2.35 15.19
C ILE A 129 8.38 3.87 15.04
N VAL A 130 7.80 4.61 15.99
CA VAL A 130 7.75 6.08 15.96
C VAL A 130 9.14 6.70 16.12
N ASN A 131 9.95 6.23 17.08
CA ASN A 131 11.27 6.76 17.37
C ASN A 131 12.25 6.54 16.21
N GLU A 132 12.07 5.47 15.43
CA GLU A 132 12.84 5.23 14.21
C GLU A 132 12.32 6.02 13.00
N GLY A 133 11.30 6.88 13.17
CA GLY A 133 10.79 7.80 12.14
C GLY A 133 9.85 7.17 11.14
N HIS A 134 9.25 6.05 11.47
CA HIS A 134 8.18 5.43 10.68
C HIS A 134 6.82 6.05 11.02
N ILE A 135 5.83 5.81 10.18
CA ILE A 135 4.47 6.35 10.34
C ILE A 135 3.56 5.22 10.85
N VAL A 136 2.65 5.59 11.76
CA VAL A 136 1.62 4.68 12.24
C VAL A 136 0.27 5.08 11.66
N GLY A 137 -0.47 4.10 11.13
CA GLY A 137 -1.85 4.17 10.69
C GLY A 137 -2.76 3.28 11.54
N ASN A 138 -4.07 3.48 11.40
CA ASN A 138 -5.12 2.71 12.07
C ASN A 138 -5.50 1.49 11.22
N HIS A 139 -5.59 0.29 11.84
CA HIS A 139 -6.04 -0.94 11.17
C HIS A 139 -7.21 -1.62 11.91
N THR A 140 -8.03 -0.85 12.62
CA THR A 140 -9.07 -1.30 13.54
C THR A 140 -8.50 -1.90 14.84
N TYR A 141 -9.39 -2.32 15.77
CA TYR A 141 -8.94 -2.83 17.05
C TYR A 141 -8.47 -4.29 16.98
N ASN A 142 -9.30 -5.19 16.41
CA ASN A 142 -9.04 -6.63 16.35
C ASN A 142 -9.34 -7.27 14.98
N HIS A 143 -9.19 -6.51 13.89
CA HIS A 143 -9.26 -6.99 12.53
C HIS A 143 -10.60 -7.61 12.09
N PRO A 144 -11.76 -7.02 12.38
CA PRO A 144 -13.04 -7.58 11.95
C PRO A 144 -13.24 -7.42 10.44
N ASN A 145 -14.02 -8.33 9.84
CA ASN A 145 -14.56 -8.06 8.52
C ASN A 145 -15.64 -6.98 8.63
N LEU A 146 -15.36 -5.78 8.09
CA LEU A 146 -16.20 -4.61 8.26
C LEU A 146 -17.60 -4.75 7.65
N ASN A 147 -17.79 -5.63 6.65
CA ASN A 147 -19.12 -5.92 6.12
C ASN A 147 -19.96 -6.84 7.03
N LYS A 148 -19.38 -7.38 8.11
CA LYS A 148 -20.07 -8.27 9.05
C LYS A 148 -20.38 -7.60 10.39
N ILE A 149 -20.09 -6.32 10.53
CA ILE A 149 -20.36 -5.54 11.73
C ILE A 149 -21.20 -4.30 11.36
N ASP A 150 -21.96 -3.81 12.33
CA ASP A 150 -22.76 -2.59 12.14
C ASP A 150 -21.90 -1.31 12.26
N ASP A 151 -22.50 -0.15 11.94
CA ASP A 151 -21.79 1.12 11.95
C ASP A 151 -21.32 1.49 13.37
N LYS A 152 -22.08 1.15 14.43
CA LYS A 152 -21.68 1.41 15.82
C LYS A 152 -20.42 0.61 16.17
N GLN A 153 -20.42 -0.68 15.87
CA GLN A 153 -19.27 -1.55 16.07
C GLN A 153 -18.05 -1.07 15.27
N TYR A 154 -18.26 -0.62 14.02
CA TYR A 154 -17.20 -0.05 13.21
C TYR A 154 -16.60 1.22 13.86
N HIS A 155 -17.43 2.14 14.32
CA HIS A 155 -16.97 3.35 15.02
C HIS A 155 -16.18 3.00 16.29
N GLU A 156 -16.65 2.03 17.08
CA GLU A 156 -15.96 1.55 18.28
C GLU A 156 -14.58 0.98 17.94
N GLN A 157 -14.46 0.17 16.88
CA GLN A 157 -13.19 -0.36 16.38
C GLN A 157 -12.19 0.76 16.05
N MET A 158 -12.66 1.76 15.30
CA MET A 158 -11.83 2.87 14.85
C MET A 158 -11.39 3.79 15.99
N LEU A 159 -12.33 4.24 16.81
CA LEU A 159 -12.09 5.23 17.86
C LEU A 159 -11.29 4.63 19.03
N LYS A 160 -11.54 3.34 19.38
CA LYS A 160 -10.75 2.66 20.41
C LYS A 160 -9.29 2.55 19.98
N THR A 161 -9.04 2.13 18.74
CA THR A 161 -7.68 2.04 18.20
C THR A 161 -7.01 3.41 18.13
N GLU A 162 -7.71 4.42 17.65
CA GLU A 162 -7.19 5.79 17.60
C GLU A 162 -6.72 6.27 18.97
N LYS A 163 -7.55 6.12 20.00
CA LYS A 163 -7.20 6.55 21.37
C LYS A 163 -5.92 5.89 21.88
N ILE A 164 -5.76 4.58 21.60
CA ILE A 164 -4.56 3.83 21.96
C ILE A 164 -3.35 4.35 21.20
N LEU A 165 -3.47 4.46 19.87
CA LEU A 165 -2.38 4.91 19.02
C LEU A 165 -1.98 6.36 19.35
N GLN A 166 -2.94 7.26 19.59
CA GLN A 166 -2.66 8.64 19.99
C GLN A 166 -1.84 8.70 21.29
N LYS A 167 -2.20 7.90 22.30
CA LYS A 167 -1.46 7.81 23.56
C LYS A 167 -0.01 7.33 23.34
N LEU A 168 0.22 6.39 22.43
CA LEU A 168 1.53 5.78 22.21
C LEU A 168 2.42 6.57 21.24
N THR A 169 1.82 7.26 20.27
CA THR A 169 2.54 7.95 19.19
C THR A 169 2.64 9.47 19.41
N GLY A 170 1.78 10.04 20.25
CA GLY A 170 1.65 11.48 20.46
C GLY A 170 0.82 12.20 19.39
N TYR A 171 0.17 11.48 18.46
CA TYR A 171 -0.68 12.06 17.41
C TYR A 171 -1.85 11.14 17.04
N SER A 172 -2.96 11.71 16.55
CA SER A 172 -4.09 10.97 15.97
C SER A 172 -3.76 10.56 14.53
N PRO A 173 -3.63 9.24 14.22
CA PRO A 173 -3.25 8.79 12.88
C PRO A 173 -4.20 9.28 11.79
N LYS A 174 -3.65 9.81 10.69
CA LYS A 174 -4.43 10.23 9.52
C LYS A 174 -4.82 9.07 8.62
N PHE A 175 -3.97 8.06 8.52
CA PHE A 175 -4.15 6.96 7.59
C PHE A 175 -4.89 5.80 8.23
N PHE A 176 -5.85 5.26 7.50
CA PHE A 176 -6.61 4.08 7.87
C PHE A 176 -6.56 3.06 6.74
N ARG A 177 -6.33 1.80 7.06
CA ARG A 177 -6.50 0.71 6.11
C ARG A 177 -7.55 -0.25 6.65
N PRO A 178 -8.63 -0.53 5.87
CA PRO A 178 -9.64 -1.48 6.27
C PRO A 178 -9.11 -2.92 6.22
N PRO A 179 -9.42 -3.75 7.23
CA PRO A 179 -9.12 -5.18 7.21
C PRO A 179 -9.60 -5.85 5.93
N TYR A 180 -8.77 -6.72 5.34
CA TYR A 180 -9.04 -7.41 4.07
C TYR A 180 -9.26 -6.48 2.86
N GLY A 181 -9.02 -5.18 2.98
CA GLY A 181 -9.40 -4.18 1.99
C GLY A 181 -10.91 -3.96 1.87
N ILE A 182 -11.71 -4.51 2.77
CA ILE A 182 -13.17 -4.50 2.70
C ILE A 182 -13.73 -3.33 3.51
N ILE A 183 -14.51 -2.48 2.84
CA ILE A 183 -15.21 -1.34 3.45
C ILE A 183 -16.44 -1.01 2.61
N ASN A 184 -17.55 -0.60 3.23
CA ASN A 184 -18.74 -0.14 2.53
C ASN A 184 -18.79 1.40 2.43
N GLU A 185 -19.76 1.92 1.65
CA GLU A 185 -19.84 3.36 1.38
C GLU A 185 -20.14 4.20 2.63
N ASN A 186 -21.01 3.73 3.53
CA ASN A 186 -21.32 4.45 4.77
C ASN A 186 -20.08 4.57 5.66
N GLN A 187 -19.33 3.48 5.81
CA GLN A 187 -18.08 3.45 6.57
C GLN A 187 -17.02 4.37 5.98
N MET A 188 -16.90 4.42 4.64
CA MET A 188 -15.98 5.34 3.97
C MET A 188 -16.38 6.80 4.17
N LYS A 189 -17.68 7.10 4.04
CA LYS A 189 -18.21 8.44 4.28
C LYS A 189 -17.85 8.90 5.69
N TRP A 190 -18.16 8.08 6.69
CA TRP A 190 -17.83 8.39 8.09
C TRP A 190 -16.32 8.58 8.28
N ALA A 191 -15.47 7.67 7.78
CA ALA A 191 -14.01 7.80 7.91
C ALA A 191 -13.51 9.11 7.28
N THR A 192 -14.04 9.49 6.12
CA THR A 192 -13.69 10.76 5.43
C THR A 192 -14.15 11.97 6.26
N GLU A 193 -15.36 11.96 6.82
CA GLU A 193 -15.87 12.99 7.72
C GLU A 193 -15.04 13.13 9.00
N GLN A 194 -14.43 12.02 9.46
CA GLN A 194 -13.47 12.02 10.56
C GLN A 194 -12.05 12.40 10.12
N ASN A 195 -11.84 12.89 8.89
CA ASN A 195 -10.54 13.25 8.31
C ASN A 195 -9.54 12.09 8.19
N PHE A 196 -9.97 10.83 8.16
CA PHE A 196 -9.12 9.73 7.77
C PHE A 196 -8.87 9.73 6.26
N MET A 197 -7.67 9.35 5.87
CA MET A 197 -7.37 8.96 4.50
C MET A 197 -7.30 7.44 4.42
N ILE A 198 -8.18 6.86 3.60
CA ILE A 198 -8.30 5.41 3.45
C ILE A 198 -7.28 4.95 2.42
N ILE A 199 -6.40 4.04 2.83
CA ILE A 199 -5.29 3.54 2.02
C ILE A 199 -5.45 2.05 1.73
N GLN A 200 -5.54 1.72 0.47
CA GLN A 200 -5.42 0.36 -0.04
C GLN A 200 -3.96 0.09 -0.48
N TRP A 201 -3.78 -0.81 -1.44
CA TRP A 201 -2.49 -1.15 -2.02
C TRP A 201 -2.62 -1.39 -3.52
N SER A 202 -1.52 -1.22 -4.23
CA SER A 202 -1.42 -1.55 -5.65
C SER A 202 -0.57 -2.79 -5.91
N VAL A 203 0.23 -3.21 -4.92
CA VAL A 203 1.04 -4.44 -5.02
C VAL A 203 0.82 -5.27 -3.76
N ASP A 204 0.17 -6.43 -3.90
CA ASP A 204 0.06 -7.43 -2.85
C ASP A 204 1.23 -8.41 -2.96
N THR A 205 2.07 -8.46 -1.94
CA THR A 205 3.22 -9.38 -1.90
C THR A 205 2.82 -10.82 -1.66
N LEU A 206 1.60 -11.05 -1.19
CA LEU A 206 1.06 -12.34 -0.76
C LEU A 206 1.92 -13.04 0.34
N ASP A 207 2.64 -12.26 1.14
CA ASP A 207 3.50 -12.75 2.21
C ASP A 207 2.71 -13.52 3.28
N TRP A 208 1.48 -13.14 3.51
CA TRP A 208 0.53 -13.82 4.41
C TRP A 208 0.26 -15.29 4.03
N LYS A 209 0.59 -15.70 2.81
CA LYS A 209 0.55 -17.12 2.37
C LYS A 209 1.77 -17.91 2.82
N GLY A 210 2.73 -17.30 3.51
CA GLY A 210 3.96 -17.95 3.94
C GLY A 210 4.96 -18.20 2.80
N LEU A 211 4.92 -17.35 1.77
CA LEU A 211 5.84 -17.39 0.64
C LEU A 211 7.29 -17.15 1.11
N ASN A 212 8.25 -17.74 0.40
CA ASN A 212 9.65 -17.49 0.66
C ASN A 212 10.12 -16.13 0.10
N SER A 213 11.31 -15.69 0.51
CA SER A 213 11.84 -14.39 0.14
C SER A 213 12.02 -14.18 -1.37
N GLN A 214 12.32 -15.24 -2.12
CA GLN A 214 12.47 -15.15 -3.59
C GLN A 214 11.12 -14.94 -4.29
N GLU A 215 10.08 -15.67 -3.85
CA GLU A 215 8.73 -15.55 -4.38
C GLU A 215 8.17 -14.14 -4.14
N ILE A 216 8.34 -13.61 -2.92
CA ILE A 216 7.94 -12.25 -2.56
C ILE A 216 8.71 -11.23 -3.38
N THR A 217 10.04 -11.37 -3.49
CA THR A 217 10.88 -10.49 -4.30
C THR A 217 10.42 -10.45 -5.75
N ASN A 218 10.14 -11.61 -6.36
CA ASN A 218 9.66 -11.67 -7.73
C ASN A 218 8.31 -10.96 -7.91
N LYS A 219 7.39 -11.09 -6.95
CA LYS A 219 6.11 -10.36 -6.97
C LYS A 219 6.32 -8.86 -6.88
N VAL A 220 7.16 -8.40 -5.97
CA VAL A 220 7.46 -6.98 -5.81
C VAL A 220 8.09 -6.43 -7.08
N LEU A 221 9.18 -7.02 -7.55
CA LEU A 221 9.90 -6.52 -8.73
C LEU A 221 9.08 -6.60 -10.03
N GLY A 222 8.20 -7.61 -10.15
CA GLY A 222 7.36 -7.78 -11.34
C GLY A 222 6.14 -6.86 -11.41
N ASN A 223 5.73 -6.25 -10.29
CA ASN A 223 4.48 -5.50 -10.22
C ASN A 223 4.64 -4.04 -9.73
N THR A 224 5.85 -3.65 -9.26
CA THR A 224 6.07 -2.29 -8.75
C THR A 224 6.21 -1.29 -9.89
N PHE A 225 5.54 -0.17 -9.76
CA PHE A 225 5.57 0.99 -10.66
C PHE A 225 5.65 2.30 -9.85
N PRO A 226 5.96 3.45 -10.45
CA PRO A 226 5.95 4.74 -9.78
C PRO A 226 4.61 5.02 -9.09
N GLY A 227 4.64 5.34 -7.79
CA GLY A 227 3.44 5.52 -6.97
C GLY A 227 2.93 4.26 -6.28
N SER A 228 3.57 3.11 -6.46
CA SER A 228 3.13 1.86 -5.82
C SER A 228 3.10 1.95 -4.31
N ILE A 229 2.04 1.38 -3.73
CA ILE A 229 1.88 1.10 -2.31
C ILE A 229 1.95 -0.42 -2.15
N LEU A 230 3.00 -0.91 -1.47
CA LEU A 230 3.25 -2.33 -1.27
C LEU A 230 2.61 -2.79 0.04
N LEU A 231 1.79 -3.85 -0.03
CA LEU A 231 1.22 -4.52 1.14
C LEU A 231 2.14 -5.65 1.60
N GLN A 232 2.54 -5.58 2.86
CA GLN A 232 3.18 -6.64 3.63
C GLN A 232 2.59 -6.71 5.04
N HIS A 233 2.95 -7.72 5.82
CA HIS A 233 2.42 -7.93 7.16
C HIS A 233 3.55 -8.14 8.18
N THR A 234 3.26 -7.82 9.47
CA THR A 234 4.22 -7.99 10.57
C THR A 234 3.63 -8.65 11.81
N ALA A 235 2.43 -9.21 11.75
CA ALA A 235 1.79 -9.82 12.91
C ALA A 235 1.57 -11.34 12.80
N PRO A 236 1.33 -11.98 13.95
CA PRO A 236 1.25 -13.42 14.06
C PRO A 236 0.01 -13.97 13.34
N GLY A 237 0.22 -14.99 12.59
CA GLY A 237 -0.79 -15.74 11.80
C GLY A 237 -0.13 -16.50 10.68
N GLY A 238 1.13 -16.20 10.34
CA GLY A 238 1.85 -16.82 9.27
C GLY A 238 3.36 -16.93 9.52
N LYS A 239 4.03 -17.66 8.65
CA LYS A 239 5.50 -17.71 8.60
C LYS A 239 5.99 -16.49 7.80
N LEU A 240 6.13 -15.33 8.44
CA LEU A 240 6.51 -14.08 7.79
C LEU A 240 8.03 -13.89 7.61
N GLN A 241 8.84 -14.90 7.89
CA GLN A 241 10.29 -14.79 7.71
C GLN A 241 10.64 -14.47 6.24
N GLY A 242 9.91 -15.03 5.27
CA GLY A 242 10.09 -14.70 3.86
C GLY A 242 9.86 -13.22 3.56
N SER A 243 8.87 -12.58 4.22
CA SER A 243 8.61 -11.13 4.12
C SER A 243 9.79 -10.31 4.63
N VAL A 244 10.30 -10.66 5.81
CA VAL A 244 11.47 -10.01 6.42
C VAL A 244 12.72 -10.12 5.52
N ASP A 245 13.00 -11.33 5.02
CA ASP A 245 14.20 -11.60 4.22
C ASP A 245 14.12 -11.00 2.81
N ALA A 246 12.91 -10.85 2.25
CA ALA A 246 12.70 -10.23 0.95
C ALA A 246 13.10 -8.75 0.93
N LEU A 247 13.04 -8.04 2.08
CA LEU A 247 13.45 -6.64 2.19
C LEU A 247 14.92 -6.43 1.79
N ASP A 248 15.82 -7.36 2.16
CA ASP A 248 17.25 -7.29 1.79
C ASP A 248 17.49 -7.51 0.28
N ARG A 249 16.49 -7.99 -0.45
CA ARG A 249 16.57 -8.27 -1.88
C ARG A 249 15.95 -7.16 -2.71
N PHE A 250 14.66 -6.88 -2.53
CA PHE A 250 13.96 -5.96 -3.41
C PHE A 250 14.24 -4.47 -3.10
N ILE A 251 14.59 -4.08 -1.85
CA ILE A 251 14.91 -2.67 -1.56
C ILE A 251 16.13 -2.21 -2.36
N PRO A 252 17.30 -2.91 -2.32
CA PRO A 252 18.44 -2.53 -3.14
C PRO A 252 18.13 -2.55 -4.64
N ASP A 253 17.41 -3.59 -5.12
CA ASP A 253 17.09 -3.73 -6.53
C ASP A 253 16.20 -2.58 -7.03
N LEU A 254 15.15 -2.21 -6.32
CA LEU A 254 14.29 -1.09 -6.68
C LEU A 254 15.03 0.24 -6.59
N THR A 255 15.87 0.44 -5.56
CA THR A 255 16.65 1.66 -5.38
C THR A 255 17.67 1.85 -6.49
N SER A 256 18.40 0.80 -6.88
CA SER A 256 19.37 0.85 -8.00
C SER A 256 18.70 1.15 -9.34
N ASN A 257 17.42 0.84 -9.46
CA ASN A 257 16.59 1.17 -10.62
C ASN A 257 15.83 2.50 -10.49
N GLY A 258 16.22 3.35 -9.55
CA GLY A 258 15.75 4.72 -9.41
C GLY A 258 14.52 4.91 -8.55
N ALA A 259 13.99 3.86 -7.90
CA ALA A 259 12.89 4.00 -6.95
C ALA A 259 13.35 4.71 -5.68
N ARG A 260 12.51 5.62 -5.17
CA ARG A 260 12.68 6.27 -3.89
C ARG A 260 11.62 5.78 -2.92
N PHE A 261 12.05 5.13 -1.84
CA PHE A 261 11.12 4.72 -0.80
C PHE A 261 10.71 5.93 0.04
N VAL A 262 9.39 6.12 0.18
CA VAL A 262 8.79 7.24 0.94
C VAL A 262 7.67 6.73 1.84
N THR A 263 7.38 7.50 2.88
CA THR A 263 6.19 7.25 3.72
C THR A 263 4.93 7.84 3.06
N LEU A 264 3.75 7.37 3.46
CA LEU A 264 2.47 7.87 2.91
C LEU A 264 2.30 9.39 3.06
N PRO A 265 2.65 10.04 4.19
CA PRO A 265 2.59 11.50 4.27
C PRO A 265 3.45 12.19 3.21
N LYS A 266 4.65 11.66 2.91
CA LYS A 266 5.52 12.21 1.87
C LYS A 266 4.95 11.97 0.48
N MET A 267 4.45 10.77 0.20
CA MET A 267 3.84 10.40 -1.09
C MET A 267 2.65 11.28 -1.45
N PHE A 268 1.76 11.53 -0.49
CA PHE A 268 0.54 12.32 -0.69
C PHE A 268 0.66 13.80 -0.34
N ASN A 269 1.86 14.27 -0.01
CA ASN A 269 2.12 15.67 0.41
C ASN A 269 1.14 16.13 1.50
N THR A 270 1.01 15.36 2.58
CA THR A 270 0.08 15.61 3.68
C THR A 270 0.73 15.33 5.04
N THR A 271 0.01 15.61 6.12
CA THR A 271 0.46 15.33 7.49
C THR A 271 0.25 13.86 7.86
N LYS A 272 1.00 13.37 8.85
CA LYS A 272 0.79 12.03 9.44
C LYS A 272 -0.40 11.97 10.38
N GLN A 273 -0.86 13.14 10.85
CA GLN A 273 -1.92 13.30 11.84
C GLN A 273 -3.16 13.96 11.24
N ARG A 274 -4.30 13.65 11.83
CA ARG A 274 -5.56 14.36 11.63
C ARG A 274 -5.58 15.65 12.45
N LEU A 275 -6.25 16.67 11.95
CA LEU A 275 -6.55 17.92 12.64
C LEU A 275 -7.88 17.79 13.36
#